data_9a08ed913619c49ddc163553a7f76671
#
_entry.id   9a08ed913619c49ddc163553a7f76671
#
_cell.length_a   1.000
_cell.length_b   1.000
_cell.length_c   1.000
_cell.angle_alpha   90.00
_cell.angle_beta   90.00
_cell.angle_gamma   90.00
#
_symmetry.space_group_name_H-M   'P 1'
#
loop_
_entity.id
_entity.type
_entity.pdbx_description
1 polymer ?
#
loop_
_entity_poly.entity_id
_entity_poly.type
_entity_poly.pdbx_seq_one_letter_code
_entity_poly.pdbx_strand_id
1 'polypeptide(L)'
;LVEEFGFCKEHPAIAKAAEYLFSFQSKEGDFRGIYGNQYSPNYSAGITELLVKAGYRNDAHVQRVFEWLLSIRQEDAGWAIPFRTRNCNLDVIAKHSETIRPDKSKPFSYMVTGVVLRVFAAHPTYRKSKEAHQAGKLLLSMVFKKDHYLDRAGAEYWLRFSFPFWFTDLISALDTISLLGFSAQETQIEQALQWFVK
;
A
#
# COMPACT_ATOMS: atom_id res chain seq x y z
N LEU A 1 4.89 17.99 -2.90
CA LEU A 1 6.24 18.55 -2.67
C LEU A 1 7.31 17.48 -2.81
N VAL A 2 7.25 16.37 -2.08
CA VAL A 2 8.25 15.29 -2.15
C VAL A 2 8.27 14.65 -3.53
N GLU A 3 7.11 14.19 -4.03
CA GLU A 3 7.01 13.47 -5.32
C GLU A 3 7.31 14.35 -6.52
N GLU A 4 6.81 15.57 -6.54
CA GLU A 4 6.84 16.43 -7.72
C GLU A 4 8.08 17.34 -7.77
N PHE A 5 8.57 17.77 -6.62
CA PHE A 5 9.67 18.75 -6.53
C PHE A 5 10.93 18.17 -5.88
N GLY A 6 10.90 16.89 -5.47
CA GLY A 6 12.06 16.23 -4.88
C GLY A 6 12.50 16.79 -3.52
N PHE A 7 11.61 17.50 -2.80
CA PHE A 7 11.97 18.00 -1.47
C PHE A 7 12.16 16.84 -0.50
N CYS A 8 13.17 16.93 0.34
CA CYS A 8 13.56 15.90 1.28
C CYS A 8 13.70 16.46 2.71
N LYS A 9 14.12 15.63 3.62
CA LYS A 9 14.18 15.94 5.08
C LYS A 9 15.03 17.17 5.43
N GLU A 10 15.92 17.59 4.56
CA GLU A 10 16.74 18.80 4.69
C GLU A 10 15.90 20.08 4.52
N HIS A 11 14.74 20.00 3.87
CA HIS A 11 13.84 21.14 3.74
C HIS A 11 13.00 21.30 5.03
N PRO A 12 13.00 22.50 5.67
CA PRO A 12 12.37 22.71 6.99
C PRO A 12 10.89 22.32 7.04
N ALA A 13 10.13 22.59 5.96
CA ALA A 13 8.72 22.22 5.90
C ALA A 13 8.51 20.71 5.86
N ILE A 14 9.39 19.96 5.19
CA ILE A 14 9.34 18.49 5.15
C ILE A 14 9.70 17.92 6.52
N ALA A 15 10.76 18.44 7.16
CA ALA A 15 11.15 18.02 8.50
C ALA A 15 9.97 18.20 9.50
N LYS A 16 9.39 19.40 9.50
CA LYS A 16 8.24 19.71 10.37
C LYS A 16 7.02 18.82 10.09
N ALA A 17 6.74 18.54 8.82
CA ALA A 17 5.65 17.65 8.43
C ALA A 17 5.91 16.20 8.88
N ALA A 18 7.15 15.72 8.77
CA ALA A 18 7.52 14.38 9.23
C ALA A 18 7.39 14.25 10.76
N GLU A 19 7.88 15.22 11.53
CA GLU A 19 7.72 15.26 13.00
C GLU A 19 6.23 15.23 13.40
N TYR A 20 5.41 16.01 12.71
CA TYR A 20 3.96 16.00 12.93
C TYR A 20 3.36 14.63 12.66
N LEU A 21 3.68 13.98 11.54
CA LEU A 21 3.21 12.63 11.22
C LEU A 21 3.67 11.62 12.28
N PHE A 22 4.93 11.66 12.70
CA PHE A 22 5.46 10.75 13.71
C PHE A 22 4.75 10.88 15.05
N SER A 23 4.30 12.10 15.43
CA SER A 23 3.52 12.31 16.66
C SER A 23 2.16 11.60 16.66
N PHE A 24 1.63 11.24 15.48
CA PHE A 24 0.38 10.48 15.33
C PHE A 24 0.56 9.00 15.11
N GLN A 25 1.81 8.50 15.10
CA GLN A 25 2.03 7.07 14.98
C GLN A 25 1.50 6.32 16.20
N SER A 26 0.71 5.28 15.98
CA SER A 26 0.20 4.44 17.06
C SER A 26 1.33 3.62 17.72
N LYS A 27 1.04 3.08 18.90
CA LYS A 27 1.97 2.16 19.59
C LYS A 27 2.26 0.90 18.77
N GLU A 28 1.36 0.51 17.89
CA GLU A 28 1.50 -0.65 17.01
C GLU A 28 2.36 -0.36 15.77
N GLY A 29 2.61 0.90 15.46
CA GLY A 29 3.44 1.33 14.35
C GLY A 29 2.69 1.91 13.15
N ASP A 30 1.35 1.82 13.11
CA ASP A 30 0.53 2.34 12.02
C ASP A 30 0.22 3.84 12.17
N PHE A 31 -0.22 4.45 11.06
CA PHE A 31 -0.85 5.76 11.05
C PHE A 31 -2.35 5.58 10.84
N ARG A 32 -3.15 5.92 11.86
CA ARG A 32 -4.61 5.83 11.78
C ARG A 32 -5.16 7.07 11.12
N GLY A 33 -5.77 6.89 9.97
CA GLY A 33 -6.28 8.00 9.17
C GLY A 33 -7.77 8.26 9.41
N ILE A 34 -8.51 8.44 8.33
CA ILE A 34 -9.94 8.80 8.33
C ILE A 34 -10.87 7.77 8.99
N TYR A 35 -10.39 6.57 9.24
CA TYR A 35 -11.15 5.51 9.93
C TYR A 35 -11.03 5.59 11.46
N GLY A 36 -10.61 6.74 12.01
CA GLY A 36 -10.47 6.93 13.44
C GLY A 36 -9.44 5.98 14.06
N ASN A 37 -9.88 5.10 14.94
CA ASN A 37 -9.04 4.10 15.61
C ASN A 37 -8.86 2.79 14.82
N GLN A 38 -9.38 2.71 13.58
CA GLN A 38 -9.27 1.50 12.76
C GLN A 38 -8.00 1.48 11.90
N TYR A 39 -7.49 0.29 11.62
CA TYR A 39 -6.34 0.10 10.73
C TYR A 39 -6.64 0.52 9.30
N SER A 40 -5.66 1.15 8.69
CA SER A 40 -5.70 1.59 7.30
C SER A 40 -4.36 1.30 6.62
N PRO A 41 -4.12 0.05 6.15
CA PRO A 41 -2.85 -0.35 5.56
C PRO A 41 -2.43 0.53 4.39
N ASN A 42 -3.38 0.89 3.53
CA ASN A 42 -3.13 1.75 2.38
C ASN A 42 -2.73 3.19 2.78
N TYR A 43 -3.32 3.77 3.82
CA TYR A 43 -2.92 5.10 4.30
C TYR A 43 -1.55 5.06 4.97
N SER A 44 -1.33 4.09 5.87
CA SER A 44 -0.02 3.93 6.52
C SER A 44 1.07 3.69 5.49
N ALA A 45 0.82 2.86 4.47
CA ALA A 45 1.76 2.61 3.39
C ALA A 45 2.02 3.87 2.55
N GLY A 46 0.97 4.59 2.12
CA GLY A 46 1.12 5.81 1.32
C GLY A 46 1.88 6.92 2.06
N ILE A 47 1.59 7.15 3.34
CA ILE A 47 2.34 8.09 4.18
C ILE A 47 3.81 7.65 4.28
N THR A 48 4.06 6.36 4.53
CA THR A 48 5.41 5.83 4.69
C THR A 48 6.20 5.84 3.40
N GLU A 49 5.58 5.63 2.25
CA GLU A 49 6.21 5.79 0.94
C GLU A 49 6.80 7.20 0.78
N LEU A 50 6.02 8.24 1.11
CA LEU A 50 6.49 9.62 1.07
C LEU A 50 7.62 9.88 2.07
N LEU A 51 7.55 9.33 3.27
CA LEU A 51 8.62 9.42 4.27
C LEU A 51 9.92 8.75 3.78
N VAL A 52 9.82 7.58 3.16
CA VAL A 52 10.97 6.88 2.56
C VAL A 52 11.61 7.74 1.47
N LYS A 53 10.81 8.29 0.55
CA LYS A 53 11.25 9.16 -0.55
C LYS A 53 11.81 10.48 -0.04
N ALA A 54 11.28 11.00 1.06
CA ALA A 54 11.81 12.19 1.74
C ALA A 54 13.13 11.96 2.50
N GLY A 55 13.66 10.73 2.53
CA GLY A 55 14.95 10.42 3.14
C GLY A 55 14.89 9.84 4.56
N TYR A 56 13.69 9.50 5.08
CA TYR A 56 13.49 8.91 6.41
C TYR A 56 13.54 7.37 6.41
N ARG A 57 14.03 6.74 5.34
CA ARG A 57 14.04 5.26 5.20
C ARG A 57 14.64 4.49 6.38
N ASN A 58 15.62 5.06 7.09
CA ASN A 58 16.28 4.43 8.23
C ASN A 58 15.72 4.89 9.58
N ASP A 59 14.67 5.71 9.59
CA ASP A 59 14.04 6.19 10.81
C ASP A 59 13.26 5.08 11.51
N ALA A 60 13.32 5.04 12.86
CA ALA A 60 12.66 4.03 13.66
C ALA A 60 11.13 4.03 13.47
N HIS A 61 10.52 5.18 13.22
CA HIS A 61 9.08 5.26 12.93
C HIS A 61 8.75 4.54 11.62
N VAL A 62 9.56 4.73 10.58
CA VAL A 62 9.40 4.06 9.29
C VAL A 62 9.58 2.55 9.43
N GLN A 63 10.60 2.10 10.19
CA GLN A 63 10.82 0.66 10.43
C GLN A 63 9.63 0.02 11.13
N ARG A 64 9.05 0.67 12.14
CA ARG A 64 7.85 0.17 12.84
C ARG A 64 6.65 0.02 11.91
N VAL A 65 6.49 0.87 10.88
CA VAL A 65 5.40 0.68 9.89
C VAL A 65 5.62 -0.59 9.08
N PHE A 66 6.85 -0.89 8.65
CA PHE A 66 7.13 -2.14 7.93
C PHE A 66 6.84 -3.38 8.79
N GLU A 67 7.29 -3.36 10.05
CA GLU A 67 7.00 -4.44 11.01
C GLU A 67 5.50 -4.63 11.20
N TRP A 68 4.76 -3.53 11.37
CA TRP A 68 3.32 -3.56 11.50
C TRP A 68 2.64 -4.09 10.22
N LEU A 69 3.00 -3.60 9.03
CA LEU A 69 2.45 -4.09 7.76
C LEU A 69 2.66 -5.60 7.61
N LEU A 70 3.85 -6.09 7.92
CA LEU A 70 4.13 -7.53 7.90
C LEU A 70 3.29 -8.30 8.92
N SER A 71 3.02 -7.71 10.09
CA SER A 71 2.23 -8.34 11.16
C SER A 71 0.76 -8.52 10.80
N ILE A 72 0.19 -7.67 9.94
CA ILE A 72 -1.22 -7.71 9.52
C ILE A 72 -1.44 -8.36 8.15
N ARG A 73 -0.40 -8.90 7.55
CA ARG A 73 -0.43 -9.57 6.25
C ARG A 73 -1.36 -10.78 6.27
N GLN A 74 -2.12 -10.98 5.20
CA GLN A 74 -2.99 -12.16 5.03
C GLN A 74 -2.16 -13.43 4.80
N GLU A 75 -2.76 -14.59 5.01
CA GLU A 75 -2.11 -15.90 4.82
C GLU A 75 -1.72 -16.15 3.36
N ASP A 76 -2.45 -15.57 2.42
CA ASP A 76 -2.14 -15.62 0.99
C ASP A 76 -0.98 -14.71 0.56
N ALA A 77 -0.39 -13.99 1.53
CA ALA A 77 0.75 -13.11 1.35
C ALA A 77 0.46 -11.71 0.79
N GLY A 78 -0.81 -11.29 0.70
CA GLY A 78 -1.20 -9.92 0.37
C GLY A 78 -1.71 -9.13 1.58
N TRP A 79 -2.40 -8.02 1.33
CA TRP A 79 -3.02 -7.17 2.35
C TRP A 79 -4.47 -6.85 1.99
N ALA A 80 -5.28 -6.66 3.01
CA ALA A 80 -6.64 -6.17 2.91
C ALA A 80 -6.92 -5.19 4.06
N ILE A 81 -7.97 -4.37 3.93
CA ILE A 81 -8.41 -3.52 5.06
C ILE A 81 -9.03 -4.44 6.12
N PRO A 82 -8.53 -4.45 7.37
CA PRO A 82 -8.92 -5.41 8.39
C PRO A 82 -10.42 -5.54 8.62
N PHE A 83 -11.15 -4.43 8.76
CA PHE A 83 -12.58 -4.49 8.98
C PHE A 83 -13.36 -5.09 7.78
N ARG A 84 -12.83 -4.99 6.55
CA ARG A 84 -13.43 -5.61 5.37
C ARG A 84 -13.33 -7.12 5.41
N THR A 85 -12.24 -7.65 5.95
CA THR A 85 -12.10 -9.10 6.16
C THR A 85 -13.14 -9.68 7.14
N ARG A 86 -13.74 -8.81 7.97
CA ARG A 86 -14.81 -9.14 8.92
C ARG A 86 -16.21 -8.78 8.43
N ASN A 87 -16.36 -8.39 7.15
CA ASN A 87 -17.64 -7.94 6.57
C ASN A 87 -18.27 -6.74 7.31
N CYS A 88 -17.46 -5.91 7.94
CA CYS A 88 -17.94 -4.71 8.63
C CYS A 88 -18.06 -3.53 7.66
N ASN A 89 -19.13 -2.74 7.82
CA ASN A 89 -19.34 -1.51 7.07
C ASN A 89 -18.69 -0.31 7.77
N LEU A 90 -18.38 0.74 6.99
CA LEU A 90 -17.80 1.98 7.51
C LEU A 90 -18.64 2.62 8.64
N ASP A 91 -19.95 2.63 8.49
CA ASP A 91 -20.87 3.21 9.50
C ASP A 91 -20.83 2.46 10.83
N VAL A 92 -20.56 1.16 10.78
CA VAL A 92 -20.44 0.32 11.98
C VAL A 92 -19.08 0.58 12.63
N ILE A 93 -18.01 0.61 11.87
CA ILE A 93 -16.65 0.76 12.40
C ILE A 93 -16.37 2.15 12.96
N ALA A 94 -17.01 3.20 12.44
CA ALA A 94 -16.88 4.56 12.97
C ALA A 94 -17.35 4.67 14.43
N LYS A 95 -18.21 3.75 14.87
CA LYS A 95 -18.74 3.66 16.22
C LYS A 95 -18.01 2.64 17.11
N HIS A 96 -17.11 1.85 16.54
CA HIS A 96 -16.34 0.86 17.29
C HIS A 96 -15.25 1.52 18.14
N SER A 97 -15.27 1.24 19.44
CA SER A 97 -14.24 1.73 20.39
C SER A 97 -12.90 1.02 20.23
N GLU A 98 -12.93 -0.24 19.77
CA GLU A 98 -11.73 -1.08 19.63
C GLU A 98 -11.30 -1.23 18.17
N THR A 99 -10.00 -1.41 17.97
CA THR A 99 -9.42 -1.67 16.65
C THR A 99 -9.75 -3.09 16.20
N ILE A 100 -10.37 -3.23 15.04
CA ILE A 100 -10.74 -4.53 14.46
C ILE A 100 -9.49 -5.18 13.86
N ARG A 101 -9.14 -6.36 14.36
CA ARG A 101 -8.04 -7.17 13.83
C ARG A 101 -8.43 -7.86 12.53
N PRO A 102 -7.49 -8.03 11.57
CA PRO A 102 -7.79 -8.72 10.33
C PRO A 102 -8.14 -10.19 10.57
N ASP A 103 -9.05 -10.71 9.76
CA ASP A 103 -9.18 -12.14 9.53
C ASP A 103 -8.17 -12.54 8.45
N LYS A 104 -7.04 -13.08 8.85
CA LYS A 104 -5.93 -13.39 7.94
C LYS A 104 -6.21 -14.53 6.97
N SER A 105 -7.24 -15.37 7.25
CA SER A 105 -7.67 -16.43 6.36
C SER A 105 -8.46 -15.94 5.14
N LYS A 106 -8.88 -14.68 5.16
CA LYS A 106 -9.59 -14.04 4.03
C LYS A 106 -8.62 -13.64 2.92
N PRO A 107 -9.10 -13.58 1.67
CA PRO A 107 -8.24 -13.20 0.55
C PRO A 107 -7.72 -11.77 0.68
N PHE A 108 -6.62 -11.49 0.02
CA PHE A 108 -6.08 -10.15 -0.12
C PHE A 108 -6.96 -9.25 -1.02
N SER A 109 -6.75 -7.93 -0.94
CA SER A 109 -7.26 -6.96 -1.89
C SER A 109 -6.13 -6.50 -2.80
N TYR A 110 -6.30 -6.57 -4.13
CA TYR A 110 -5.27 -6.05 -5.04
C TYR A 110 -5.10 -4.53 -4.89
N MET A 111 -6.20 -3.83 -4.62
CA MET A 111 -6.22 -2.39 -4.40
C MET A 111 -5.33 -1.98 -3.22
N VAL A 112 -5.46 -2.69 -2.09
CA VAL A 112 -4.67 -2.43 -0.88
C VAL A 112 -3.24 -2.93 -1.07
N THR A 113 -3.07 -4.13 -1.62
CA THR A 113 -1.76 -4.76 -1.79
C THR A 113 -0.85 -3.94 -2.71
N GLY A 114 -1.39 -3.38 -3.80
CA GLY A 114 -0.59 -2.54 -4.68
C GLY A 114 -0.09 -1.26 -4.00
N VAL A 115 -0.94 -0.58 -3.20
CA VAL A 115 -0.51 0.59 -2.42
C VAL A 115 0.55 0.21 -1.37
N VAL A 116 0.38 -0.92 -0.68
CA VAL A 116 1.37 -1.41 0.28
C VAL A 116 2.68 -1.77 -0.44
N LEU A 117 2.63 -2.41 -1.59
CA LEU A 117 3.84 -2.76 -2.34
C LEU A 117 4.63 -1.54 -2.81
N ARG A 118 4.01 -0.39 -3.05
CA ARG A 118 4.73 0.84 -3.41
C ARG A 118 5.73 1.25 -2.33
N VAL A 119 5.37 1.17 -1.06
CA VAL A 119 6.32 1.50 0.02
C VAL A 119 7.45 0.48 0.10
N PHE A 120 7.16 -0.82 -0.13
CA PHE A 120 8.20 -1.84 -0.21
C PHE A 120 9.14 -1.58 -1.39
N ALA A 121 8.61 -1.25 -2.57
CA ALA A 121 9.38 -0.93 -3.77
C ALA A 121 10.26 0.32 -3.60
N ALA A 122 9.76 1.34 -2.91
CA ALA A 122 10.52 2.55 -2.61
C ALA A 122 11.71 2.32 -1.65
N HIS A 123 11.66 1.29 -0.80
CA HIS A 123 12.69 1.04 0.20
C HIS A 123 13.78 0.08 -0.31
N PRO A 124 15.07 0.47 -0.35
CA PRO A 124 16.16 -0.32 -0.96
C PRO A 124 16.30 -1.75 -0.42
N THR A 125 16.04 -1.95 0.87
CA THR A 125 16.14 -3.27 1.53
C THR A 125 14.85 -4.06 1.34
N TYR A 126 13.70 -3.47 1.67
CA TYR A 126 12.41 -4.19 1.64
C TYR A 126 11.97 -4.58 0.23
N ARG A 127 12.32 -3.83 -0.82
CA ARG A 127 12.01 -4.22 -2.20
C ARG A 127 12.61 -5.55 -2.64
N LYS A 128 13.70 -6.01 -1.95
CA LYS A 128 14.36 -7.29 -2.23
C LYS A 128 13.86 -8.42 -1.33
N SER A 129 12.90 -8.15 -0.46
CA SER A 129 12.39 -9.13 0.48
C SER A 129 11.54 -10.20 -0.21
N LYS A 130 11.52 -11.39 0.39
CA LYS A 130 10.64 -12.48 -0.06
C LYS A 130 9.18 -12.07 -0.02
N GLU A 131 8.80 -11.29 0.99
CA GLU A 131 7.45 -10.79 1.22
C GLU A 131 6.99 -9.88 0.08
N ALA A 132 7.83 -8.93 -0.34
CA ALA A 132 7.53 -8.06 -1.47
C ALA A 132 7.37 -8.86 -2.79
N HIS A 133 8.26 -9.82 -3.03
CA HIS A 133 8.18 -10.67 -4.23
C HIS A 133 6.94 -11.55 -4.26
N GLN A 134 6.57 -12.16 -3.13
CA GLN A 134 5.35 -12.96 -3.03
C GLN A 134 4.11 -12.11 -3.31
N ALA A 135 3.99 -10.95 -2.67
CA ALA A 135 2.87 -10.04 -2.87
C ALA A 135 2.86 -9.45 -4.30
N GLY A 136 4.02 -9.22 -4.92
CA GLY A 136 4.13 -8.80 -6.32
C GLY A 136 3.54 -9.82 -7.29
N LYS A 137 3.82 -11.12 -7.08
CA LYS A 137 3.20 -12.21 -7.85
C LYS A 137 1.69 -12.25 -7.70
N LEU A 138 1.18 -12.02 -6.48
CA LEU A 138 -0.25 -11.95 -6.24
C LEU A 138 -0.87 -10.75 -6.96
N LEU A 139 -0.25 -9.57 -6.90
CA LEU A 139 -0.73 -8.38 -7.59
C LEU A 139 -0.82 -8.64 -9.09
N LEU A 140 0.21 -9.21 -9.71
CA LEU A 140 0.22 -9.58 -11.12
C LEU A 140 -0.90 -10.56 -11.48
N SER A 141 -1.20 -11.52 -10.61
CA SER A 141 -2.27 -12.50 -10.84
C SER A 141 -3.66 -11.88 -10.92
N MET A 142 -3.82 -10.64 -10.45
CA MET A 142 -5.09 -9.90 -10.41
C MET A 142 -5.23 -8.85 -11.52
N VAL A 143 -4.22 -8.65 -12.37
CA VAL A 143 -4.29 -7.69 -13.47
C VAL A 143 -5.56 -7.94 -14.30
N PHE A 144 -6.34 -6.86 -14.52
CA PHE A 144 -7.65 -6.86 -15.18
C PHE A 144 -8.75 -7.71 -14.52
N LYS A 145 -8.54 -8.22 -13.30
CA LYS A 145 -9.57 -8.93 -12.54
C LYS A 145 -10.24 -8.03 -11.51
N LYS A 146 -11.40 -8.46 -11.03
CA LYS A 146 -12.12 -7.80 -9.94
C LYS A 146 -11.43 -8.04 -8.59
N ASP A 147 -11.55 -7.06 -7.69
CA ASP A 147 -11.13 -7.25 -6.29
C ASP A 147 -12.09 -8.20 -5.57
N HIS A 148 -11.61 -8.78 -4.49
CA HIS A 148 -12.42 -9.64 -3.62
C HIS A 148 -13.39 -8.87 -2.71
N TYR A 149 -13.18 -7.56 -2.55
CA TYR A 149 -13.98 -6.70 -1.67
C TYR A 149 -14.83 -5.72 -2.48
N LEU A 150 -16.01 -5.39 -1.95
CA LEU A 150 -17.06 -4.65 -2.68
C LEU A 150 -16.68 -3.21 -3.04
N ASP A 151 -15.81 -2.56 -2.28
CA ASP A 151 -15.42 -1.20 -2.57
C ASP A 151 -14.50 -1.15 -3.80
N ARG A 152 -14.97 -0.53 -4.87
CA ARG A 152 -14.20 -0.40 -6.11
C ARG A 152 -13.74 -1.76 -6.65
N ALA A 153 -14.61 -2.77 -6.54
CA ALA A 153 -14.30 -4.14 -6.93
C ALA A 153 -14.26 -4.38 -8.45
N GLY A 154 -14.73 -3.42 -9.25
CA GLY A 154 -14.80 -3.57 -10.69
C GLY A 154 -13.43 -3.69 -11.35
N ALA A 155 -13.32 -4.54 -12.38
CA ALA A 155 -12.07 -4.69 -13.13
C ALA A 155 -11.65 -3.41 -13.87
N GLU A 156 -12.61 -2.52 -14.17
CA GLU A 156 -12.37 -1.23 -14.80
C GLU A 156 -11.51 -0.27 -13.97
N TYR A 157 -11.38 -0.49 -12.65
CA TYR A 157 -10.49 0.30 -11.81
C TYR A 157 -9.02 0.15 -12.18
N TRP A 158 -8.62 -0.93 -12.81
CA TRP A 158 -7.27 -1.06 -13.37
C TRP A 158 -6.96 0.02 -14.41
N LEU A 159 -7.97 0.56 -15.09
CA LEU A 159 -7.85 1.54 -16.16
C LEU A 159 -8.28 2.95 -15.75
N ARG A 160 -8.57 3.17 -14.49
CA ARG A 160 -8.90 4.49 -13.93
C ARG A 160 -7.65 5.12 -13.32
N PHE A 161 -6.84 5.71 -14.18
CA PHE A 161 -5.61 6.38 -13.75
C PHE A 161 -5.93 7.60 -12.90
N SER A 162 -5.27 7.72 -11.77
CA SER A 162 -5.44 8.85 -10.85
C SER A 162 -4.08 9.35 -10.34
N PHE A 163 -3.97 10.65 -10.22
CA PHE A 163 -2.83 11.29 -9.58
C PHE A 163 -3.33 12.24 -8.49
N PRO A 164 -2.76 12.22 -7.29
CA PRO A 164 -1.81 11.21 -6.78
C PRO A 164 -2.47 9.82 -6.68
N PHE A 165 -1.65 8.76 -6.64
CA PHE A 165 -2.12 7.37 -6.65
C PHE A 165 -2.86 6.98 -5.37
N TRP A 166 -4.17 7.21 -5.34
CA TRP A 166 -5.01 6.85 -4.19
C TRP A 166 -5.34 5.36 -4.10
N PHE A 167 -5.31 4.68 -5.23
CA PHE A 167 -5.58 3.25 -5.36
C PHE A 167 -4.66 2.64 -6.41
N THR A 168 -4.64 1.33 -6.48
CA THR A 168 -3.84 0.58 -7.44
C THR A 168 -4.55 0.59 -8.79
N ASP A 169 -3.92 1.17 -9.78
CA ASP A 169 -4.25 1.10 -11.19
C ASP A 169 -3.12 0.42 -11.99
N LEU A 170 -3.28 0.28 -13.29
CA LEU A 170 -2.32 -0.42 -14.13
C LEU A 170 -0.96 0.27 -14.17
N ILE A 171 -0.92 1.61 -14.19
CA ILE A 171 0.35 2.37 -14.23
C ILE A 171 1.10 2.20 -12.91
N SER A 172 0.43 2.47 -11.79
CA SER A 172 1.05 2.36 -10.47
C SER A 172 1.48 0.94 -10.13
N ALA A 173 0.73 -0.08 -10.61
CA ALA A 173 1.11 -1.47 -10.44
C ALA A 173 2.36 -1.82 -11.26
N LEU A 174 2.41 -1.45 -12.55
CA LEU A 174 3.56 -1.74 -13.42
C LEU A 174 4.83 -1.03 -12.94
N ASP A 175 4.73 0.22 -12.50
CA ASP A 175 5.86 0.94 -11.90
C ASP A 175 6.38 0.20 -10.67
N THR A 176 5.48 -0.16 -9.75
CA THR A 176 5.82 -0.90 -8.53
C THR A 176 6.50 -2.24 -8.83
N ILE A 177 5.94 -3.02 -9.74
CA ILE A 177 6.45 -4.34 -10.14
C ILE A 177 7.82 -4.21 -10.82
N SER A 178 8.02 -3.19 -11.64
CA SER A 178 9.31 -2.88 -12.26
C SER A 178 10.38 -2.60 -11.20
N LEU A 179 10.06 -1.76 -10.20
CA LEU A 179 10.97 -1.45 -9.09
C LEU A 179 11.30 -2.67 -8.23
N LEU A 180 10.39 -3.64 -8.12
CA LEU A 180 10.61 -4.92 -7.46
C LEU A 180 11.48 -5.89 -8.28
N GLY A 181 11.83 -5.55 -9.53
CA GLY A 181 12.71 -6.31 -10.40
C GLY A 181 12.05 -7.47 -11.15
N PHE A 182 10.74 -7.44 -11.34
CA PHE A 182 10.05 -8.40 -12.21
C PHE A 182 10.39 -8.14 -13.68
N SER A 183 10.49 -9.24 -14.44
CA SER A 183 10.82 -9.16 -15.87
C SER A 183 9.61 -8.68 -16.68
N ALA A 184 9.85 -7.81 -17.66
CA ALA A 184 8.85 -7.42 -18.64
C ALA A 184 8.29 -8.61 -19.48
N GLN A 185 8.98 -9.76 -19.44
CA GLN A 185 8.59 -10.99 -20.13
C GLN A 185 7.60 -11.85 -19.32
N GLU A 186 7.26 -11.46 -18.10
CA GLU A 186 6.16 -12.07 -17.35
C GLU A 186 4.85 -11.89 -18.11
N THR A 187 4.11 -12.95 -18.33
CA THR A 187 2.90 -12.95 -19.19
C THR A 187 1.89 -11.84 -18.81
N GLN A 188 1.70 -11.63 -17.51
CA GLN A 188 0.75 -10.60 -17.03
C GLN A 188 1.28 -9.18 -17.28
N ILE A 189 2.58 -8.97 -17.21
CA ILE A 189 3.21 -7.68 -17.52
C ILE A 189 3.12 -7.42 -19.03
N GLU A 190 3.41 -8.41 -19.85
CA GLU A 190 3.28 -8.30 -21.30
C GLU A 190 1.84 -7.98 -21.71
N GLN A 191 0.84 -8.66 -21.16
CA GLN A 191 -0.57 -8.35 -21.39
C GLN A 191 -0.93 -6.92 -20.99
N ALA A 192 -0.42 -6.44 -19.85
CA ALA A 192 -0.63 -5.09 -19.38
C ALA A 192 0.00 -4.06 -20.32
N LEU A 193 1.23 -4.29 -20.78
CA LEU A 193 1.93 -3.40 -21.72
C LEU A 193 1.23 -3.38 -23.10
N GLN A 194 0.75 -4.50 -23.58
CA GLN A 194 0.01 -4.58 -24.83
C GLN A 194 -1.30 -3.77 -24.81
N TRP A 195 -1.87 -3.53 -23.65
CA TRP A 195 -3.05 -2.68 -23.52
C TRP A 195 -2.77 -1.22 -23.94
N PHE A 196 -1.56 -0.70 -23.66
CA PHE A 196 -1.18 0.68 -23.98
C PHE A 196 -0.85 0.91 -25.46
N VAL A 197 -0.64 -0.15 -26.25
CA VAL A 197 -0.26 -0.04 -27.67
C VAL A 197 -1.42 -0.38 -28.62
N LYS A 198 -2.61 -0.67 -28.09
CA LYS A 198 -3.86 -0.85 -28.84
C LYS A 198 -4.61 0.46 -28.99
#